data_2b11ec0dd8d26b69f0f0bef808c214c1
#
_entry.id   2b11ec0dd8d26b69f0f0bef808c214c1
#
_cell.length_a   1.000
_cell.length_b   1.000
_cell.length_c   1.000
_cell.angle_alpha   90.00
_cell.angle_beta   90.00
_cell.angle_gamma   90.00
#
_symmetry.space_group_name_H-M   'P 1'
#
loop_
_entity.id
_entity.type
_entity.pdbx_description
1 polymer ?
#
loop_
_entity_poly.entity_id
_entity_poly.type
_entity_poly.pdbx_seq_one_letter_code
_entity_poly.pdbx_strand_id
1 'polypeptide(L)'
;MLLSNMELLATAPGGVAKLRELILTLAVQGKLVPQDPADEPAGVLLQKIRAEKDRLIAEGKIKRDKPLAEIAEEEKPFELPVGWEWVRLFELLPDFQNGASSRGDVGGRPVTVLRLADIKNRRISLNDTRQIPIAESDIRKYQLREGDILIT
;
A
#
# COMPACT_ATOMS: atom_id res chain seq x y z
N MET A 1 4.86 28.91 -15.42
CA MET A 1 3.76 28.53 -16.32
C MET A 1 2.59 27.83 -15.63
N LEU A 2 2.78 26.91 -14.67
CA LEU A 2 1.68 26.26 -13.91
C LEU A 2 0.92 27.26 -13.02
N LEU A 3 1.62 28.15 -12.33
CA LEU A 3 1.01 29.11 -11.39
C LEU A 3 0.15 30.17 -12.07
N SER A 4 0.48 30.59 -13.31
CA SER A 4 -0.27 31.60 -14.04
C SER A 4 -1.64 31.12 -14.57
N ASN A 5 -1.87 29.81 -14.59
CA ASN A 5 -3.12 29.20 -15.07
C ASN A 5 -3.92 28.51 -13.95
N MET A 6 -3.50 28.60 -12.69
CA MET A 6 -4.19 27.95 -11.56
C MET A 6 -5.60 28.47 -11.39
N GLU A 7 -5.85 29.74 -11.59
CA GLU A 7 -7.17 30.35 -11.46
C GLU A 7 -8.14 29.80 -12.53
N LEU A 8 -7.66 29.65 -13.76
CA LEU A 8 -8.44 29.01 -14.85
C LEU A 8 -8.72 27.53 -14.57
N LEU A 9 -7.73 26.79 -14.00
CA LEU A 9 -7.92 25.40 -13.63
C LEU A 9 -8.89 25.26 -12.45
N ALA A 10 -8.87 26.18 -11.49
CA ALA A 10 -9.75 26.14 -10.33
C ALA A 10 -11.21 26.44 -10.69
N THR A 11 -11.46 27.29 -11.70
CA THR A 11 -12.81 27.73 -12.10
C THR A 11 -13.40 26.89 -13.24
N ALA A 12 -12.60 26.17 -14.02
CA ALA A 12 -13.07 25.31 -15.10
C ALA A 12 -13.86 24.10 -14.58
N PRO A 13 -14.89 23.63 -15.28
CA PRO A 13 -15.59 22.39 -14.94
C PRO A 13 -14.61 21.21 -14.82
N GLY A 14 -14.58 20.55 -13.66
CA GLY A 14 -13.63 19.46 -13.37
C GLY A 14 -12.17 19.87 -13.20
N GLY A 15 -11.85 21.15 -13.21
CA GLY A 15 -10.47 21.66 -13.13
C GLY A 15 -9.77 21.26 -11.82
N VAL A 16 -10.49 21.28 -10.68
CA VAL A 16 -9.94 20.84 -9.40
C VAL A 16 -9.57 19.34 -9.42
N ALA A 17 -10.38 18.50 -10.06
CA ALA A 17 -10.08 17.07 -10.20
C ALA A 17 -8.82 16.85 -11.05
N LYS A 18 -8.72 17.55 -12.18
CA LYS A 18 -7.55 17.49 -13.06
C LYS A 18 -6.29 18.04 -12.40
N LEU A 19 -6.41 19.12 -11.62
CA LEU A 19 -5.28 19.67 -10.86
C LEU A 19 -4.78 18.65 -9.82
N ARG A 20 -5.69 17.99 -9.10
CA ARG A 20 -5.33 16.94 -8.15
C ARG A 20 -4.62 15.76 -8.83
N GLU A 21 -5.14 15.31 -9.97
CA GLU A 21 -4.53 14.26 -10.77
C GLU A 21 -3.11 14.64 -11.23
N LEU A 22 -2.93 15.87 -11.73
CA LEU A 22 -1.62 16.38 -12.12
C LEU A 22 -0.63 16.40 -10.95
N ILE A 23 -1.06 16.92 -9.78
CA ILE A 23 -0.23 16.96 -8.58
C ILE A 23 0.19 15.55 -8.18
N LEU A 24 -0.73 14.60 -8.16
CA LEU A 24 -0.45 13.21 -7.83
C LEU A 24 0.51 12.57 -8.85
N THR A 25 0.32 12.82 -10.13
CA THR A 25 1.20 12.32 -11.19
C THR A 25 2.62 12.86 -11.03
N LEU A 26 2.78 14.16 -10.80
CA LEU A 26 4.09 14.77 -10.58
C LEU A 26 4.74 14.27 -9.29
N ALA A 27 3.96 14.05 -8.22
CA ALA A 27 4.46 13.50 -6.97
C ALA A 27 4.99 12.07 -7.15
N VAL A 28 4.21 11.20 -7.81
CA VAL A 28 4.60 9.81 -8.09
C VAL A 28 5.85 9.72 -8.96
N GLN A 29 6.02 10.66 -9.90
CA GLN A 29 7.21 10.74 -10.76
C GLN A 29 8.41 11.41 -10.08
N GLY A 30 8.28 11.88 -8.83
CA GLY A 30 9.32 12.64 -8.14
C GLY A 30 9.61 14.01 -8.74
N LYS A 31 8.66 14.58 -9.51
CA LYS A 31 8.80 15.86 -10.22
C LYS A 31 8.06 17.02 -9.55
N LEU A 32 7.37 16.77 -8.45
CA LEU A 32 6.57 17.79 -7.75
C LEU A 32 7.45 18.80 -7.00
N VAL A 33 8.48 18.29 -6.36
CA VAL A 33 9.47 19.09 -5.61
C VAL A 33 10.89 18.68 -6.02
N PRO A 34 11.89 19.57 -5.88
CA PRO A 34 13.29 19.18 -6.05
C PRO A 34 13.65 18.03 -5.10
N GLN A 35 14.48 17.10 -5.58
CA GLN A 35 15.02 16.04 -4.73
C GLN A 35 16.08 16.64 -3.80
N ASP A 36 16.10 16.20 -2.54
CA ASP A 36 17.14 16.55 -1.58
C ASP A 36 18.31 15.58 -1.73
N PRO A 37 19.54 16.06 -2.06
CA PRO A 37 20.71 15.20 -2.14
C PRO A 37 21.09 14.53 -0.80
N ALA A 38 20.58 15.05 0.32
CA ALA A 38 20.81 14.48 1.66
C ALA A 38 19.85 13.33 2.00
N ASP A 39 18.79 13.13 1.20
CA ASP A 39 17.86 12.00 1.41
C ASP A 39 18.57 10.66 1.19
N GLU A 40 18.25 9.71 2.07
CA GLU A 40 18.78 8.35 1.95
C GLU A 40 18.29 7.72 0.63
N PRO A 41 19.19 7.20 -0.23
CA PRO A 41 18.80 6.52 -1.46
C PRO A 41 17.93 5.29 -1.19
N ALA A 42 16.93 5.05 -2.06
CA ALA A 42 16.01 3.93 -1.93
C ALA A 42 16.72 2.56 -1.80
N GLY A 43 17.84 2.37 -2.51
CA GLY A 43 18.63 1.15 -2.41
C GLY A 43 19.14 0.83 -1.01
N VAL A 44 19.46 1.84 -0.20
CA VAL A 44 19.85 1.64 1.20
C VAL A 44 18.68 1.16 2.04
N LEU A 45 17.50 1.77 1.86
CA LEU A 45 16.28 1.33 2.53
C LEU A 45 15.90 -0.10 2.11
N LEU A 46 15.97 -0.42 0.83
CA LEU A 46 15.70 -1.77 0.32
C LEU A 46 16.65 -2.83 0.91
N GLN A 47 17.92 -2.51 1.08
CA GLN A 47 18.87 -3.39 1.77
C GLN A 47 18.47 -3.64 3.22
N LYS A 48 18.05 -2.60 3.95
CA LYS A 48 17.56 -2.73 5.33
C LYS A 48 16.31 -3.60 5.40
N ILE A 49 15.36 -3.42 4.48
CA ILE A 49 14.13 -4.23 4.41
C ILE A 49 14.48 -5.70 4.14
N ARG A 50 15.38 -5.97 3.19
CA ARG A 50 15.81 -7.35 2.87
C ARG A 50 16.50 -8.00 4.07
N ALA A 51 17.39 -7.29 4.74
CA ALA A 51 18.08 -7.79 5.94
C ALA A 51 17.09 -8.11 7.07
N GLU A 52 16.08 -7.26 7.28
CA GLU A 52 15.04 -7.50 8.28
C GLU A 52 14.16 -8.71 7.91
N LYS A 53 13.78 -8.86 6.63
CA LYS A 53 13.06 -10.04 6.16
C LYS A 53 13.87 -11.31 6.37
N ASP A 54 15.15 -11.32 6.03
CA ASP A 54 16.02 -12.47 6.25
C ASP A 54 16.13 -12.83 7.74
N ARG A 55 16.19 -11.83 8.62
CA ARG A 55 16.16 -12.04 10.07
C ARG A 55 14.85 -12.70 10.52
N LEU A 56 13.69 -12.17 10.05
CA LEU A 56 12.38 -12.71 10.40
C LEU A 56 12.19 -14.16 9.87
N ILE A 57 12.75 -14.47 8.68
CA ILE A 57 12.75 -15.81 8.12
C ILE A 57 13.61 -16.75 8.99
N ALA A 58 14.81 -16.32 9.39
CA ALA A 58 15.70 -17.10 10.25
C ALA A 58 15.08 -17.39 11.62
N GLU A 59 14.30 -16.45 12.16
CA GLU A 59 13.54 -16.60 13.41
C GLU A 59 12.24 -17.43 13.23
N GLY A 60 11.90 -17.88 12.03
CA GLY A 60 10.68 -18.63 11.74
C GLY A 60 9.39 -17.81 11.86
N LYS A 61 9.46 -16.48 11.89
CA LYS A 61 8.32 -15.59 12.01
C LYS A 61 7.56 -15.39 10.70
N ILE A 62 8.29 -15.40 9.58
CA ILE A 62 7.72 -15.33 8.23
C ILE A 62 8.31 -16.43 7.35
N LYS A 63 7.62 -16.77 6.28
CA LYS A 63 8.09 -17.74 5.29
C LYS A 63 8.95 -17.04 4.23
N ARG A 64 9.92 -17.77 3.68
CA ARG A 64 10.68 -17.29 2.53
C ARG A 64 9.77 -17.23 1.30
N ASP A 65 9.71 -16.06 0.69
CA ASP A 65 9.00 -15.86 -0.57
C ASP A 65 9.72 -16.55 -1.73
N LYS A 66 8.97 -16.85 -2.79
CA LYS A 66 9.57 -17.24 -4.06
C LYS A 66 10.28 -16.03 -4.68
N PRO A 67 11.41 -16.24 -5.38
CA PRO A 67 12.05 -15.16 -6.11
C PRO A 67 11.06 -14.50 -7.08
N LEU A 68 11.01 -13.18 -7.05
CA LEU A 68 10.22 -12.41 -7.98
C LEU A 68 10.99 -12.20 -9.29
N ALA A 69 10.28 -12.13 -10.41
CA ALA A 69 10.87 -11.79 -11.68
C ALA A 69 11.46 -10.37 -11.64
N GLU A 70 12.58 -10.18 -12.32
CA GLU A 70 13.15 -8.85 -12.53
C GLU A 70 12.12 -7.92 -13.20
N ILE A 71 12.24 -6.63 -12.92
CA ILE A 71 11.35 -5.63 -13.52
C ILE A 71 11.90 -5.32 -14.92
N ALA A 72 11.12 -5.69 -15.94
CA ALA A 72 11.46 -5.40 -17.32
C ALA A 72 11.36 -3.89 -17.63
N GLU A 73 12.06 -3.43 -18.66
CA GLU A 73 12.03 -2.00 -19.04
C GLU A 73 10.62 -1.53 -19.42
N GLU A 74 9.82 -2.41 -20.04
CA GLU A 74 8.45 -2.13 -20.44
C GLU A 74 7.48 -1.96 -19.25
N GLU A 75 7.88 -2.44 -18.08
CA GLU A 75 7.12 -2.28 -16.83
C GLU A 75 7.43 -0.94 -16.12
N LYS A 76 8.43 -0.19 -16.60
CA LYS A 76 8.87 1.09 -16.02
C LYS A 76 8.20 2.24 -16.76
N PRO A 77 7.09 2.80 -16.27
CA PRO A 77 6.27 3.76 -17.01
C PRO A 77 6.92 5.15 -17.17
N PHE A 78 8.00 5.43 -16.43
CA PHE A 78 8.73 6.71 -16.49
C PHE A 78 10.15 6.55 -15.91
N GLU A 79 11.02 7.51 -16.24
CA GLU A 79 12.35 7.60 -15.65
C GLU A 79 12.28 8.07 -14.20
N LEU A 80 13.07 7.45 -13.35
CA LEU A 80 13.14 7.79 -11.93
C LEU A 80 14.15 8.92 -11.67
N PRO A 81 13.88 9.78 -10.67
CA PRO A 81 14.90 10.66 -10.12
C PRO A 81 16.08 9.87 -9.52
N VAL A 82 17.20 10.56 -9.38
CA VAL A 82 18.38 10.01 -8.69
C VAL A 82 18.00 9.59 -7.26
N GLY A 83 18.44 8.43 -6.85
CA GLY A 83 18.15 7.88 -5.51
C GLY A 83 16.84 7.09 -5.41
N TRP A 84 16.02 7.07 -6.45
CA TRP A 84 14.81 6.25 -6.51
C TRP A 84 15.09 4.93 -7.20
N GLU A 85 14.33 3.89 -6.84
CA GLU A 85 14.42 2.57 -7.45
C GLU A 85 13.04 1.97 -7.71
N TRP A 86 12.91 1.23 -8.82
CA TRP A 86 11.76 0.38 -9.05
C TRP A 86 11.87 -0.89 -8.22
N VAL A 87 10.79 -1.25 -7.54
CA VAL A 87 10.73 -2.44 -6.69
C VAL A 87 9.36 -3.10 -6.83
N ARG A 88 9.32 -4.42 -6.74
CA ARG A 88 8.06 -5.15 -6.62
C ARG A 88 7.45 -4.89 -5.23
N LEU A 89 6.17 -4.53 -5.18
CA LEU A 89 5.49 -4.27 -3.90
C LEU A 89 5.68 -5.40 -2.88
N PHE A 90 5.64 -6.65 -3.33
CA PHE A 90 5.86 -7.82 -2.48
C PHE A 90 7.25 -7.86 -1.80
N GLU A 91 8.26 -7.22 -2.38
CA GLU A 91 9.57 -7.12 -1.72
C GLU A 91 9.51 -6.26 -0.45
N LEU A 92 8.61 -5.28 -0.41
CA LEU A 92 8.46 -4.36 0.71
C LEU A 92 7.59 -4.94 1.84
N LEU A 93 6.74 -5.91 1.53
CA LEU A 93 5.79 -6.48 2.50
C LEU A 93 6.43 -7.65 3.25
N PRO A 94 6.42 -7.65 4.59
CA PRO A 94 6.92 -8.79 5.37
C PRO A 94 6.01 -10.01 5.26
N ASP A 95 4.72 -9.80 5.11
CA ASP A 95 3.70 -10.83 4.96
C ASP A 95 2.45 -10.21 4.31
N PHE A 96 1.58 -11.05 3.77
CA PHE A 96 0.25 -10.63 3.32
C PHE A 96 -0.77 -11.72 3.64
N GLN A 97 -1.99 -11.31 3.92
CA GLN A 97 -3.07 -12.20 4.30
C GLN A 97 -4.35 -11.84 3.54
N ASN A 98 -4.94 -12.83 2.91
CA ASN A 98 -6.29 -12.67 2.37
C ASN A 98 -7.31 -12.52 3.50
N GLY A 99 -8.39 -11.80 3.23
CA GLY A 99 -9.47 -11.64 4.19
C GLY A 99 -10.08 -12.98 4.65
N ALA A 100 -10.65 -12.99 5.84
CA ALA A 100 -11.36 -14.15 6.35
C ALA A 100 -12.61 -14.42 5.49
N SER A 101 -12.78 -15.68 5.08
CA SER A 101 -14.03 -16.17 4.48
C SER A 101 -14.72 -17.08 5.49
N SER A 102 -15.81 -16.62 6.09
CA SER A 102 -16.69 -17.50 6.89
C SER A 102 -17.97 -17.77 6.12
N ARG A 103 -18.29 -19.03 5.98
CA ARG A 103 -19.58 -19.49 5.42
C ARG A 103 -20.65 -19.71 6.49
N GLY A 104 -20.43 -19.24 7.72
CA GLY A 104 -21.44 -19.24 8.77
C GLY A 104 -21.52 -20.51 9.63
N ASP A 105 -20.84 -21.59 9.27
CA ASP A 105 -21.00 -22.91 9.93
C ASP A 105 -19.87 -23.23 10.92
N VAL A 106 -18.96 -22.29 11.17
CA VAL A 106 -17.83 -22.54 12.08
C VAL A 106 -18.17 -21.98 13.44
N GLY A 107 -18.22 -22.84 14.45
CA GLY A 107 -18.27 -22.42 15.85
C GLY A 107 -17.05 -21.51 16.13
N GLY A 108 -17.28 -20.36 16.75
CA GLY A 108 -16.22 -19.42 17.04
C GLY A 108 -16.77 -18.16 17.70
N ARG A 109 -15.88 -17.25 18.05
CA ARG A 109 -16.26 -15.96 18.62
C ARG A 109 -16.70 -14.99 17.52
N PRO A 110 -17.83 -14.28 17.69
CA PRO A 110 -18.21 -13.22 16.76
C PRO A 110 -17.16 -12.12 16.80
N VAL A 111 -16.63 -11.78 15.63
CA VAL A 111 -15.67 -10.68 15.43
C VAL A 111 -16.20 -9.72 14.37
N THR A 112 -15.96 -8.45 14.57
CA THR A 112 -16.26 -7.42 13.57
C THR A 112 -15.33 -7.57 12.38
N VAL A 113 -15.90 -7.72 11.18
CA VAL A 113 -15.12 -7.81 9.94
C VAL A 113 -15.28 -6.57 9.08
N LEU A 114 -14.19 -6.21 8.44
CA LEU A 114 -14.17 -5.14 7.47
C LEU A 114 -14.49 -5.71 6.08
N ARG A 115 -15.49 -5.13 5.42
CA ARG A 115 -15.89 -5.46 4.05
C ARG A 115 -15.45 -4.37 3.09
N LEU A 116 -15.39 -4.66 1.80
CA LEU A 116 -15.16 -3.66 0.76
C LEU A 116 -16.14 -2.47 0.86
N ALA A 117 -17.40 -2.75 1.21
CA ALA A 117 -18.43 -1.72 1.38
C ALA A 117 -18.14 -0.73 2.53
N ASP A 118 -17.31 -1.14 3.49
CA ASP A 118 -16.95 -0.33 4.65
C ASP A 118 -15.75 0.60 4.34
N ILE A 119 -15.11 0.43 3.17
CA ILE A 119 -14.03 1.28 2.69
C ILE A 119 -14.58 2.26 1.66
N LYS A 120 -14.72 3.53 2.05
CA LYS A 120 -15.24 4.61 1.20
C LYS A 120 -14.28 5.78 1.21
N ASN A 121 -14.00 6.33 0.03
CA ASN A 121 -13.13 7.51 -0.09
C ASN A 121 -11.76 7.33 0.61
N ARG A 122 -11.16 6.15 0.52
CA ARG A 122 -9.89 5.78 1.18
C ARG A 122 -9.96 5.88 2.72
N ARG A 123 -11.14 5.76 3.29
CA ARG A 123 -11.38 5.75 4.74
C ARG A 123 -12.23 4.57 5.13
N ILE A 124 -11.97 4.03 6.30
CA ILE A 124 -12.75 2.96 6.89
C ILE A 124 -13.92 3.57 7.66
N SER A 125 -15.12 3.08 7.39
CA SER A 125 -16.33 3.42 8.16
C SER A 125 -16.74 2.20 8.97
N LEU A 126 -16.89 2.37 10.27
CA LEU A 126 -17.34 1.30 11.17
C LEU A 126 -18.84 1.39 11.51
N ASN A 127 -19.60 2.24 10.81
CA ASN A 127 -21.01 2.53 11.17
C ASN A 127 -21.98 1.37 10.83
N ASP A 128 -21.61 0.48 9.89
CA ASP A 128 -22.45 -0.61 9.42
C ASP A 128 -21.62 -1.89 9.25
N THR A 129 -20.84 -2.23 10.26
CA THR A 129 -19.99 -3.40 10.23
C THR A 129 -20.78 -4.69 10.45
N ARG A 130 -20.31 -5.78 9.84
CA ARG A 130 -20.85 -7.12 10.05
C ARG A 130 -19.99 -7.87 11.05
N GLN A 131 -20.62 -8.72 11.84
CA GLN A 131 -19.94 -9.72 12.66
C GLN A 131 -20.06 -11.10 12.01
N ILE A 132 -18.96 -11.84 12.03
CA ILE A 132 -18.92 -13.25 11.63
C ILE A 132 -18.22 -14.08 12.71
N PRO A 133 -18.61 -15.36 12.90
CA PRO A 133 -17.90 -16.25 13.80
C PRO A 133 -16.55 -16.62 13.20
N ILE A 134 -15.47 -16.43 13.98
CA ILE A 134 -14.10 -16.84 13.63
C ILE A 134 -13.57 -17.74 14.72
N ALA A 135 -12.96 -18.87 14.36
CA ALA A 135 -12.31 -19.76 15.31
C ALA A 135 -11.23 -19.00 16.10
N GLU A 136 -11.14 -19.24 17.40
CA GLU A 136 -10.21 -18.51 18.29
C GLU A 136 -8.75 -18.63 17.82
N SER A 137 -8.36 -19.78 17.26
CA SER A 137 -7.05 -20.01 16.65
C SER A 137 -6.74 -19.08 15.48
N ASP A 138 -7.76 -18.62 14.75
CA ASP A 138 -7.62 -17.86 13.52
C ASP A 138 -7.76 -16.35 13.73
N ILE A 139 -8.26 -15.92 14.89
CA ILE A 139 -8.48 -14.49 15.17
C ILE A 139 -7.19 -13.69 14.96
N ARG A 140 -6.06 -14.16 15.51
CA ARG A 140 -4.78 -13.46 15.39
C ARG A 140 -4.29 -13.34 13.95
N LYS A 141 -4.65 -14.30 13.10
CA LYS A 141 -4.28 -14.34 11.68
C LYS A 141 -4.97 -13.24 10.88
N TYR A 142 -6.24 -12.95 11.21
CA TYR A 142 -7.06 -11.99 10.46
C TYR A 142 -7.20 -10.64 11.16
N GLN A 143 -6.61 -10.50 12.35
CA GLN A 143 -6.67 -9.27 13.11
C GLN A 143 -5.89 -8.16 12.43
N LEU A 144 -6.58 -7.07 12.08
CA LEU A 144 -5.94 -5.85 11.59
C LEU A 144 -5.25 -5.11 12.73
N ARG A 145 -4.11 -4.53 12.42
CA ARG A 145 -3.28 -3.74 13.34
C ARG A 145 -3.02 -2.36 12.75
N GLU A 146 -2.64 -1.44 13.60
CA GLU A 146 -2.13 -0.15 13.15
C GLU A 146 -0.89 -0.34 12.26
N GLY A 147 -0.89 0.34 11.11
CA GLY A 147 0.16 0.20 10.09
C GLY A 147 -0.13 -0.84 9.00
N ASP A 148 -1.17 -1.67 9.14
CA ASP A 148 -1.55 -2.60 8.07
C ASP A 148 -2.09 -1.86 6.85
N ILE A 149 -1.70 -2.32 5.67
CA ILE A 149 -2.16 -1.78 4.38
C ILE A 149 -3.25 -2.70 3.83
N LEU A 150 -4.43 -2.14 3.60
CA LEU A 150 -5.55 -2.83 2.97
C LEU A 150 -5.54 -2.58 1.47
N ILE A 151 -5.50 -3.65 0.69
CA ILE A 151 -5.58 -3.62 -0.77
C ILE A 151 -6.91 -4.23 -1.19
N THR A 152 -7.67 -3.49 -2.02
CA THR A 152 -9.00 -3.87 -2.49
C THR A 152 -9.06 -3.95 -4.00
#